data_a2277c5fe7123b3335c5215c7ea657c1
#
_entry.id   a2277c5fe7123b3335c5215c7ea657c1
#
_cell.length_a   1.000
_cell.length_b   1.000
_cell.length_c   1.000
_cell.angle_alpha   90.00
_cell.angle_beta   90.00
_cell.angle_gamma   90.00
#
_symmetry.space_group_name_H-M   'P 1'
#
loop_
_entity.id
_entity.type
_entity.pdbx_description
1 polymer ?
#
loop_
_entity_poly.entity_id
_entity_poly.type
_entity_poly.pdbx_seq_one_letter_code
_entity_poly.pdbx_strand_id
1 'polypeptide(L)'
;MVGSLQRSPLLVVLFTVFVDLIGFGIIIPLLPFYSRAFGGGAAILGLLIAVFFAMQFLSSPVLGRLSDRFGRRPVLIGTLVLAVAGYLTLSIANSLLLLFLARILAGIASGNLSVAQAYVADRTAPQERARGMGLIGAAFGVGFAVGPVIAGAFVPFGLAIPALAAAGLSGTNFVLAVLFLPESLTADARAASATAKRTRFWEAIRRPSIRALMITFFLVSFAFSTVPVAFPSLGIAYFNIGPTELALLFIYIGVINMVVGTAAGRLARRAGEERLVAAGTFAMMAGMAAVPLIANISAYVLLTGVVATGVAIAFPLVPSLVSKRTPPQEQGAILGITQSFGSLARIPGPLVAGFLFEQFNPAAPFLVAAALMAVGFAMAVLVYRESRRVAADRAISTPATPGDHLR
;
A
#
# COMPACT_ATOMS: atom_id res chain seq x y z
N MET A 1 -24.17 -18.48 -4.50
CA MET A 1 -22.82 -17.89 -4.55
C MET A 1 -21.92 -18.56 -5.60
N VAL A 2 -21.84 -19.89 -5.71
CA VAL A 2 -20.96 -20.59 -6.67
C VAL A 2 -21.26 -20.26 -8.13
N GLY A 3 -22.55 -20.17 -8.53
CA GLY A 3 -22.94 -19.84 -9.92
C GLY A 3 -22.69 -18.40 -10.37
N SER A 4 -22.46 -17.45 -9.45
CA SER A 4 -22.13 -16.07 -9.77
C SER A 4 -20.62 -15.85 -9.99
N LEU A 5 -19.77 -16.65 -9.34
CA LEU A 5 -18.30 -16.64 -9.52
C LEU A 5 -17.89 -17.12 -10.92
N GLN A 6 -18.61 -18.06 -11.50
CA GLN A 6 -18.37 -18.49 -12.90
C GLN A 6 -18.69 -17.39 -13.93
N ARG A 7 -19.55 -16.42 -13.58
CA ARG A 7 -19.98 -15.34 -14.50
C ARG A 7 -19.10 -14.09 -14.44
N SER A 8 -18.19 -13.97 -13.48
CA SER A 8 -17.32 -12.81 -13.36
C SER A 8 -15.89 -13.18 -12.91
N PRO A 9 -15.00 -13.53 -13.85
CA PRO A 9 -13.60 -13.84 -13.56
C PRO A 9 -12.88 -12.75 -12.77
N LEU A 10 -13.30 -11.51 -12.91
CA LEU A 10 -12.78 -10.36 -12.15
C LEU A 10 -13.02 -10.52 -10.64
N LEU A 11 -14.16 -11.10 -10.22
CA LEU A 11 -14.44 -11.31 -8.79
C LEU A 11 -13.43 -12.27 -8.15
N VAL A 12 -12.99 -13.31 -8.88
CA VAL A 12 -11.99 -14.26 -8.36
C VAL A 12 -10.65 -13.57 -8.13
N VAL A 13 -10.19 -12.74 -9.08
CA VAL A 13 -8.92 -12.00 -8.93
C VAL A 13 -9.02 -10.93 -7.84
N LEU A 14 -10.13 -10.20 -7.76
CA LEU A 14 -10.36 -9.23 -6.69
C LEU A 14 -10.40 -9.91 -5.32
N PHE A 15 -11.01 -11.09 -5.23
CA PHE A 15 -10.99 -11.91 -4.03
C PHE A 15 -9.59 -12.38 -3.68
N THR A 16 -8.77 -12.77 -4.68
CA THR A 16 -7.36 -13.11 -4.46
C THR A 16 -6.58 -11.94 -3.85
N VAL A 17 -6.70 -10.74 -4.42
CA VAL A 17 -6.05 -9.54 -3.87
C VAL A 17 -6.55 -9.24 -2.46
N PHE A 18 -7.85 -9.36 -2.22
CA PHE A 18 -8.45 -9.15 -0.91
C PHE A 18 -7.91 -10.11 0.15
N VAL A 19 -7.84 -11.41 -0.17
CA VAL A 19 -7.30 -12.44 0.73
C VAL A 19 -5.82 -12.22 1.03
N ASP A 20 -5.02 -11.87 0.03
CA ASP A 20 -3.59 -11.57 0.23
C ASP A 20 -3.39 -10.40 1.21
N LEU A 21 -4.24 -9.38 1.12
CA LEU A 21 -4.17 -8.21 1.99
C LEU A 21 -4.69 -8.49 3.41
N ILE A 22 -5.70 -9.35 3.54
CA ILE A 22 -6.10 -9.87 4.84
C ILE A 22 -4.93 -10.62 5.48
N GLY A 23 -4.26 -11.52 4.75
CA GLY A 23 -3.12 -12.27 5.26
C GLY A 23 -1.98 -11.36 5.71
N PHE A 24 -1.65 -10.33 4.92
CA PHE A 24 -0.69 -9.30 5.34
C PHE A 24 -1.14 -8.57 6.62
N GLY A 25 -2.42 -8.16 6.67
CA GLY A 25 -3.00 -7.45 7.81
C GLY A 25 -3.08 -8.31 9.09
N ILE A 26 -3.26 -9.64 8.97
CA ILE A 26 -3.21 -10.57 10.11
C ILE A 26 -1.82 -10.58 10.74
N ILE A 27 -0.78 -10.59 9.92
CA ILE A 27 0.58 -10.83 10.39
C ILE A 27 1.25 -9.58 10.96
N ILE A 28 0.95 -8.40 10.41
CA ILE A 28 1.61 -7.14 10.80
C ILE A 28 1.57 -6.87 12.31
N PRO A 29 0.42 -6.94 13.01
CA PRO A 29 0.38 -6.68 14.45
C PRO A 29 1.07 -7.77 15.30
N LEU A 30 1.36 -8.92 14.73
CA LEU A 30 1.97 -10.05 15.45
C LEU A 30 3.50 -10.08 15.35
N LEU A 31 4.06 -9.50 14.27
CA LEU A 31 5.50 -9.53 14.01
C LEU A 31 6.36 -8.99 15.14
N PRO A 32 5.99 -7.91 15.87
CA PRO A 32 6.77 -7.44 17.02
C PRO A 32 6.92 -8.50 18.10
N PHE A 33 5.85 -9.28 18.36
CA PHE A 33 5.84 -10.33 19.39
C PHE A 33 6.63 -11.56 18.94
N TYR A 34 6.50 -11.97 17.67
CA TYR A 34 7.36 -13.01 17.09
C TYR A 34 8.85 -12.62 17.14
N SER A 35 9.18 -11.37 16.75
CA SER A 35 10.56 -10.88 16.83
C SER A 35 11.12 -10.99 18.23
N ARG A 36 10.36 -10.50 19.23
CA ARG A 36 10.76 -10.54 20.65
C ARG A 36 10.86 -11.94 21.22
N ALA A 37 9.94 -12.84 20.86
CA ALA A 37 9.97 -14.24 21.32
C ALA A 37 11.28 -14.96 20.94
N PHE A 38 11.94 -14.52 19.87
CA PHE A 38 13.23 -15.08 19.43
C PHE A 38 14.41 -14.12 19.63
N GLY A 39 14.30 -13.19 20.58
CA GLY A 39 15.40 -12.30 20.99
C GLY A 39 15.65 -11.11 20.05
N GLY A 40 14.71 -10.84 19.10
CA GLY A 40 14.83 -9.70 18.18
C GLY A 40 14.19 -8.43 18.74
N GLY A 41 14.88 -7.29 18.58
CA GLY A 41 14.39 -5.96 18.91
C GLY A 41 13.67 -5.28 17.73
N ALA A 42 13.58 -3.94 17.79
CA ALA A 42 12.97 -3.12 16.76
C ALA A 42 13.74 -3.16 15.42
N ALA A 43 15.07 -3.30 15.45
CA ALA A 43 15.89 -3.42 14.24
C ALA A 43 15.59 -4.74 13.50
N ILE A 44 15.47 -5.86 14.20
CA ILE A 44 15.07 -7.15 13.60
C ILE A 44 13.65 -7.08 13.05
N LEU A 45 12.71 -6.45 13.76
CA LEU A 45 11.36 -6.21 13.25
C LEU A 45 11.40 -5.38 11.96
N GLY A 46 12.19 -4.31 11.94
CA GLY A 46 12.40 -3.49 10.75
C GLY A 46 12.96 -4.30 9.58
N LEU A 47 13.93 -5.17 9.83
CA LEU A 47 14.52 -6.05 8.83
C LEU A 47 13.52 -7.08 8.29
N LEU A 48 12.69 -7.69 9.15
CA LEU A 48 11.64 -8.64 8.75
C LEU A 48 10.61 -8.00 7.80
N ILE A 49 10.24 -6.75 8.06
CA ILE A 49 9.30 -6.00 7.22
C ILE A 49 9.98 -5.53 5.94
N ALA A 50 11.24 -5.07 6.01
CA ALA A 50 12.00 -4.64 4.84
C ALA A 50 12.27 -5.79 3.87
N VAL A 51 12.62 -6.97 4.37
CA VAL A 51 12.82 -8.18 3.54
C VAL A 51 11.54 -8.54 2.79
N PHE A 52 10.38 -8.46 3.43
CA PHE A 52 9.11 -8.68 2.74
C PHE A 52 8.91 -7.69 1.58
N PHE A 53 9.11 -6.38 1.81
CA PHE A 53 8.95 -5.38 0.75
C PHE A 53 10.03 -5.49 -0.32
N ALA A 54 11.26 -5.86 0.05
CA ALA A 54 12.34 -6.12 -0.91
C ALA A 54 12.00 -7.29 -1.84
N MET A 55 11.53 -8.40 -1.28
CA MET A 55 11.11 -9.57 -2.06
C MET A 55 9.90 -9.25 -2.94
N GLN A 56 8.92 -8.49 -2.44
CA GLN A 56 7.79 -8.00 -3.23
C GLN A 56 8.25 -7.13 -4.41
N PHE A 57 9.17 -6.20 -4.16
CA PHE A 57 9.73 -5.32 -5.20
C PHE A 57 10.49 -6.10 -6.27
N LEU A 58 11.34 -7.03 -5.88
CA LEU A 58 12.14 -7.85 -6.79
C LEU A 58 11.30 -8.86 -7.57
N SER A 59 10.31 -9.48 -6.92
CA SER A 59 9.45 -10.49 -7.55
C SER A 59 8.42 -9.89 -8.51
N SER A 60 7.89 -8.69 -8.25
CA SER A 60 6.84 -8.09 -9.07
C SER A 60 7.18 -8.02 -10.58
N PRO A 61 8.36 -7.51 -11.03
CA PRO A 61 8.68 -7.49 -12.45
C PRO A 61 9.01 -8.89 -13.02
N VAL A 62 9.47 -9.81 -12.17
CA VAL A 62 9.74 -11.20 -12.56
C VAL A 62 8.42 -11.92 -12.80
N LEU A 63 7.49 -11.86 -11.84
CA LEU A 63 6.16 -12.46 -11.95
C LEU A 63 5.35 -11.83 -13.08
N GLY A 64 5.45 -10.52 -13.29
CA GLY A 64 4.85 -9.84 -14.43
C GLY A 64 5.31 -10.46 -15.75
N ARG A 65 6.62 -10.58 -15.97
CA ARG A 65 7.18 -11.21 -17.19
C ARG A 65 6.84 -12.68 -17.32
N LEU A 66 6.89 -13.46 -16.22
CA LEU A 66 6.46 -14.84 -16.22
C LEU A 66 4.98 -14.96 -16.65
N SER A 67 4.13 -14.07 -16.14
CA SER A 67 2.70 -14.08 -16.47
C SER A 67 2.42 -13.63 -17.91
N ASP A 68 3.25 -12.78 -18.48
CA ASP A 68 3.19 -12.43 -19.91
C ASP A 68 3.58 -13.65 -20.80
N ARG A 69 4.52 -14.48 -20.33
CA ARG A 69 5.03 -15.62 -21.08
C ARG A 69 4.17 -16.89 -20.92
N PHE A 70 3.82 -17.23 -19.67
CA PHE A 70 3.15 -18.49 -19.34
C PHE A 70 1.63 -18.37 -19.17
N GLY A 71 1.12 -17.14 -19.06
CA GLY A 71 -0.28 -16.84 -18.74
C GLY A 71 -0.43 -16.29 -17.33
N ARG A 72 -1.53 -15.56 -17.11
CA ARG A 72 -1.82 -14.92 -15.79
C ARG A 72 -2.20 -15.97 -14.76
N ARG A 73 -3.05 -16.92 -15.14
CA ARG A 73 -3.60 -17.95 -14.24
C ARG A 73 -2.52 -18.80 -13.56
N PRO A 74 -1.58 -19.47 -14.27
CA PRO A 74 -0.59 -20.34 -13.63
C PRO A 74 0.33 -19.56 -12.68
N VAL A 75 0.68 -18.32 -13.00
CA VAL A 75 1.53 -17.51 -12.14
C VAL A 75 0.78 -17.09 -10.86
N LEU A 76 -0.49 -16.66 -10.96
CA LEU A 76 -1.33 -16.36 -9.78
C LEU A 76 -1.49 -17.59 -8.89
N ILE A 77 -1.76 -18.76 -9.45
CA ILE A 77 -1.87 -20.03 -8.69
C ILE A 77 -0.54 -20.34 -7.98
N GLY A 78 0.59 -20.22 -8.68
CA GLY A 78 1.92 -20.45 -8.10
C GLY A 78 2.23 -19.52 -6.93
N THR A 79 1.83 -18.24 -7.02
CA THR A 79 2.02 -17.29 -5.90
C THR A 79 1.13 -17.61 -4.70
N LEU A 80 -0.07 -18.15 -4.89
CA LEU A 80 -0.92 -18.62 -3.80
C LEU A 80 -0.32 -19.81 -3.05
N VAL A 81 0.35 -20.74 -3.76
CA VAL A 81 1.11 -21.82 -3.12
C VAL A 81 2.22 -21.26 -2.24
N LEU A 82 2.98 -20.25 -2.75
CA LEU A 82 4.02 -19.58 -1.96
C LEU A 82 3.46 -18.85 -0.75
N ALA A 83 2.27 -18.22 -0.88
CA ALA A 83 1.62 -17.54 0.25
C ALA A 83 1.23 -18.56 1.35
N VAL A 84 0.61 -19.68 0.97
CA VAL A 84 0.27 -20.76 1.92
C VAL A 84 1.55 -21.27 2.60
N ALA A 85 2.61 -21.58 1.83
CA ALA A 85 3.88 -22.04 2.37
C ALA A 85 4.48 -21.01 3.35
N GLY A 86 4.43 -19.72 3.01
CA GLY A 86 4.92 -18.64 3.87
C GLY A 86 4.16 -18.55 5.20
N TYR A 87 2.82 -18.65 5.20
CA TYR A 87 2.02 -18.63 6.42
C TYR A 87 2.18 -19.90 7.25
N LEU A 88 2.29 -21.08 6.64
CA LEU A 88 2.59 -22.33 7.34
C LEU A 88 4.00 -22.26 7.98
N THR A 89 5.01 -21.77 7.24
CA THR A 89 6.35 -21.57 7.81
C THR A 89 6.30 -20.63 9.01
N LEU A 90 5.51 -19.55 8.94
CA LEU A 90 5.34 -18.62 10.07
C LEU A 90 4.66 -19.29 11.26
N SER A 91 3.65 -20.14 11.06
CA SER A 91 2.91 -20.80 12.14
C SER A 91 3.77 -21.77 12.94
N ILE A 92 4.76 -22.41 12.30
CA ILE A 92 5.71 -23.34 12.95
C ILE A 92 7.03 -22.65 13.32
N ALA A 93 7.14 -21.32 13.14
CA ALA A 93 8.39 -20.61 13.37
C ALA A 93 8.80 -20.71 14.84
N ASN A 94 10.02 -21.20 15.06
CA ASN A 94 10.67 -21.32 16.37
C ASN A 94 12.04 -20.62 16.42
N SER A 95 12.36 -19.86 15.38
CA SER A 95 13.63 -19.15 15.25
C SER A 95 13.50 -17.94 14.32
N LEU A 96 14.42 -16.98 14.42
CA LEU A 96 14.51 -15.85 13.48
C LEU A 96 14.68 -16.31 12.03
N LEU A 97 15.44 -17.39 11.80
CA LEU A 97 15.65 -17.92 10.46
C LEU A 97 14.32 -18.30 9.79
N LEU A 98 13.44 -19.01 10.51
CA LEU A 98 12.11 -19.37 9.98
C LEU A 98 11.21 -18.14 9.80
N LEU A 99 11.33 -17.14 10.68
CA LEU A 99 10.62 -15.86 10.47
C LEU A 99 11.07 -15.16 9.19
N PHE A 100 12.38 -15.09 8.93
CA PHE A 100 12.91 -14.52 7.69
C PHE A 100 12.47 -15.32 6.46
N LEU A 101 12.54 -16.65 6.53
CA LEU A 101 12.08 -17.51 5.43
C LEU A 101 10.59 -17.26 5.14
N ALA A 102 9.74 -17.20 6.15
CA ALA A 102 8.33 -16.89 6.00
C ALA A 102 8.11 -15.51 5.37
N ARG A 103 8.91 -14.49 5.73
CA ARG A 103 8.82 -13.14 5.13
C ARG A 103 9.29 -13.10 3.69
N ILE A 104 10.33 -13.87 3.34
CA ILE A 104 10.80 -14.04 1.96
C ILE A 104 9.70 -14.67 1.09
N LEU A 105 9.16 -15.80 1.52
CA LEU A 105 8.10 -16.49 0.77
C LEU A 105 6.85 -15.61 0.59
N ALA A 106 6.39 -14.96 1.67
CA ALA A 106 5.25 -14.05 1.62
C ALA A 106 5.53 -12.83 0.74
N GLY A 107 6.74 -12.26 0.79
CA GLY A 107 7.16 -11.14 -0.05
C GLY A 107 7.16 -11.50 -1.54
N ILE A 108 7.71 -12.66 -1.90
CA ILE A 108 7.67 -13.16 -3.29
C ILE A 108 6.23 -13.36 -3.74
N ALA A 109 5.39 -14.00 -2.91
CA ALA A 109 3.97 -14.22 -3.20
C ALA A 109 3.23 -12.90 -3.46
N SER A 110 3.46 -11.87 -2.64
CA SER A 110 2.83 -10.54 -2.74
C SER A 110 3.22 -9.75 -4.00
N GLY A 111 4.20 -10.19 -4.77
CA GLY A 111 4.50 -9.67 -6.11
C GLY A 111 3.38 -9.95 -7.13
N ASN A 112 2.42 -10.83 -6.79
CA ASN A 112 1.25 -11.16 -7.59
C ASN A 112 0.32 -9.97 -7.87
N LEU A 113 0.39 -8.89 -7.09
CA LEU A 113 -0.42 -7.69 -7.29
C LEU A 113 -0.24 -7.13 -8.72
N SER A 114 0.98 -7.16 -9.25
CA SER A 114 1.27 -6.75 -10.63
C SER A 114 0.56 -7.63 -11.65
N VAL A 115 0.51 -8.95 -11.40
CA VAL A 115 -0.19 -9.93 -12.26
C VAL A 115 -1.71 -9.76 -12.17
N ALA A 116 -2.23 -9.51 -10.95
CA ALA A 116 -3.66 -9.23 -10.75
C ALA A 116 -4.10 -7.95 -11.46
N GLN A 117 -3.29 -6.88 -11.41
CA GLN A 117 -3.55 -5.65 -12.15
C GLN A 117 -3.55 -5.88 -13.67
N ALA A 118 -2.59 -6.67 -14.17
CA ALA A 118 -2.56 -7.04 -15.58
C ALA A 118 -3.79 -7.88 -15.98
N TYR A 119 -4.19 -8.86 -15.16
CA TYR A 119 -5.40 -9.64 -15.38
C TYR A 119 -6.66 -8.76 -15.48
N VAL A 120 -6.81 -7.81 -14.57
CA VAL A 120 -7.91 -6.84 -14.60
C VAL A 120 -7.85 -6.02 -15.90
N ALA A 121 -6.67 -5.55 -16.30
CA ALA A 121 -6.49 -4.79 -17.54
C ALA A 121 -6.83 -5.61 -18.79
N ASP A 122 -6.52 -6.91 -18.80
CA ASP A 122 -6.82 -7.83 -19.92
C ASP A 122 -8.34 -8.10 -20.06
N ARG A 123 -9.10 -8.03 -18.94
CA ARG A 123 -10.54 -8.36 -18.88
C ARG A 123 -11.47 -7.14 -18.85
N THR A 124 -10.93 -5.92 -18.85
CA THR A 124 -11.72 -4.69 -18.83
C THR A 124 -11.49 -3.85 -20.09
N ALA A 125 -12.55 -3.28 -20.64
CA ALA A 125 -12.45 -2.31 -21.72
C ALA A 125 -11.61 -1.08 -21.27
N PRO A 126 -10.90 -0.40 -22.18
CA PRO A 126 -10.05 0.75 -21.81
C PRO A 126 -10.77 1.81 -20.95
N GLN A 127 -12.07 2.05 -21.23
CA GLN A 127 -12.91 3.01 -20.51
C GLN A 127 -13.25 2.59 -19.08
N GLU A 128 -13.26 1.27 -18.81
CA GLU A 128 -13.61 0.70 -17.51
C GLU A 128 -12.39 0.33 -16.66
N ARG A 129 -11.17 0.41 -17.21
CA ARG A 129 -9.92 0.06 -16.51
C ARG A 129 -9.75 0.82 -15.20
N ALA A 130 -10.07 2.12 -15.18
CA ALA A 130 -9.99 2.93 -13.98
C ALA A 130 -10.91 2.40 -12.86
N ARG A 131 -12.11 1.91 -13.22
CA ARG A 131 -13.03 1.27 -12.28
C ARG A 131 -12.48 -0.06 -11.76
N GLY A 132 -11.92 -0.90 -12.65
CA GLY A 132 -11.29 -2.17 -12.28
C GLY A 132 -10.11 -1.98 -11.32
N MET A 133 -9.23 -1.01 -11.58
CA MET A 133 -8.12 -0.65 -10.69
C MET A 133 -8.60 -0.06 -9.36
N GLY A 134 -9.69 0.71 -9.37
CA GLY A 134 -10.35 1.21 -8.17
C GLY A 134 -10.87 0.09 -7.26
N LEU A 135 -11.39 -1.01 -7.83
CA LEU A 135 -11.81 -2.19 -7.07
C LEU A 135 -10.63 -2.90 -6.39
N ILE A 136 -9.45 -2.96 -7.03
CA ILE A 136 -8.21 -3.44 -6.39
C ILE A 136 -7.86 -2.55 -5.19
N GLY A 137 -7.94 -1.23 -5.35
CA GLY A 137 -7.71 -0.29 -4.24
C GLY A 137 -8.71 -0.46 -3.10
N ALA A 138 -10.00 -0.71 -3.41
CA ALA A 138 -11.02 -1.01 -2.40
C ALA A 138 -10.75 -2.34 -1.68
N ALA A 139 -10.37 -3.40 -2.41
CA ALA A 139 -9.95 -4.66 -1.83
C ALA A 139 -8.76 -4.48 -0.88
N PHE A 140 -7.82 -3.60 -1.25
CA PHE A 140 -6.69 -3.21 -0.40
C PHE A 140 -7.15 -2.61 0.92
N GLY A 141 -8.02 -1.60 0.87
CA GLY A 141 -8.52 -0.91 2.08
C GLY A 141 -9.28 -1.84 3.02
N VAL A 142 -10.20 -2.64 2.47
CA VAL A 142 -11.03 -3.56 3.28
C VAL A 142 -10.19 -4.73 3.82
N GLY A 143 -9.28 -5.31 3.01
CA GLY A 143 -8.40 -6.39 3.44
C GLY A 143 -7.48 -5.98 4.57
N PHE A 144 -6.91 -4.78 4.48
CA PHE A 144 -6.05 -4.22 5.53
C PHE A 144 -6.81 -3.91 6.82
N ALA A 145 -8.12 -3.61 6.76
CA ALA A 145 -8.94 -3.41 7.93
C ALA A 145 -9.40 -4.75 8.57
N VAL A 146 -9.73 -5.75 7.75
CA VAL A 146 -10.23 -7.06 8.22
C VAL A 146 -9.12 -7.92 8.81
N GLY A 147 -7.90 -7.83 8.27
CA GLY A 147 -6.75 -8.62 8.74
C GLY A 147 -6.51 -8.52 10.24
N PRO A 148 -6.32 -7.31 10.81
CA PRO A 148 -6.12 -7.14 12.25
C PRO A 148 -7.30 -7.59 13.12
N VAL A 149 -8.53 -7.56 12.60
CA VAL A 149 -9.71 -8.12 13.31
C VAL A 149 -9.56 -9.63 13.50
N ILE A 150 -9.16 -10.31 12.42
CA ILE A 150 -8.88 -11.76 12.48
C ILE A 150 -7.70 -12.02 13.42
N ALA A 151 -6.62 -11.24 13.33
CA ALA A 151 -5.48 -11.37 14.24
C ALA A 151 -5.91 -11.25 15.71
N GLY A 152 -6.66 -10.18 16.04
CA GLY A 152 -7.17 -9.95 17.40
C GLY A 152 -8.08 -11.06 17.93
N ALA A 153 -8.93 -11.63 17.07
CA ALA A 153 -9.83 -12.71 17.43
C ALA A 153 -9.09 -14.03 17.73
N PHE A 154 -7.99 -14.30 17.02
CA PHE A 154 -7.27 -15.56 17.15
C PHE A 154 -6.02 -15.50 18.04
N VAL A 155 -5.47 -14.33 18.33
CA VAL A 155 -4.27 -14.17 19.15
C VAL A 155 -4.41 -14.72 20.59
N PRO A 156 -5.58 -14.68 21.26
CA PRO A 156 -5.73 -15.28 22.58
C PRO A 156 -5.48 -16.80 22.62
N PHE A 157 -5.59 -17.48 21.46
CA PHE A 157 -5.33 -18.91 21.34
C PHE A 157 -3.85 -19.24 21.04
N GLY A 158 -3.00 -18.22 20.94
CA GLY A 158 -1.57 -18.32 20.66
C GLY A 158 -1.16 -17.64 19.36
N LEU A 159 0.12 -17.20 19.29
CA LEU A 159 0.64 -16.43 18.14
C LEU A 159 0.61 -17.23 16.81
N ALA A 160 0.68 -18.57 16.88
CA ALA A 160 0.65 -19.42 15.68
C ALA A 160 -0.75 -19.49 15.02
N ILE A 161 -1.83 -19.34 15.80
CA ILE A 161 -3.19 -19.55 15.31
C ILE A 161 -3.61 -18.53 14.24
N PRO A 162 -3.34 -17.22 14.39
CA PRO A 162 -3.60 -16.26 13.31
C PRO A 162 -2.83 -16.59 12.01
N ALA A 163 -1.59 -17.09 12.11
CA ALA A 163 -0.83 -17.52 10.92
C ALA A 163 -1.46 -18.75 10.25
N LEU A 164 -1.96 -19.72 11.03
CA LEU A 164 -2.74 -20.85 10.50
C LEU A 164 -4.05 -20.40 9.86
N ALA A 165 -4.75 -19.42 10.44
CA ALA A 165 -5.95 -18.84 9.85
C ALA A 165 -5.63 -18.16 8.50
N ALA A 166 -4.51 -17.43 8.40
CA ALA A 166 -4.04 -16.84 7.15
C ALA A 166 -3.69 -17.92 6.11
N ALA A 167 -3.03 -19.02 6.53
CA ALA A 167 -2.72 -20.17 5.69
C ALA A 167 -4.00 -20.84 5.16
N GLY A 168 -5.01 -21.07 6.03
CA GLY A 168 -6.30 -21.65 5.64
C GLY A 168 -7.07 -20.75 4.67
N LEU A 169 -7.08 -19.43 4.91
CA LEU A 169 -7.73 -18.48 4.02
C LEU A 169 -7.04 -18.43 2.64
N SER A 170 -5.70 -18.40 2.61
CA SER A 170 -4.93 -18.47 1.36
C SER A 170 -5.06 -19.81 0.66
N GLY A 171 -5.14 -20.92 1.41
CA GLY A 171 -5.41 -22.26 0.87
C GLY A 171 -6.79 -22.36 0.24
N THR A 172 -7.82 -21.81 0.89
CA THR A 172 -9.17 -21.71 0.32
C THR A 172 -9.16 -20.89 -0.97
N ASN A 173 -8.46 -19.75 -0.96
CA ASN A 173 -8.30 -18.93 -2.17
C ASN A 173 -7.55 -19.66 -3.29
N PHE A 174 -6.52 -20.43 -2.95
CA PHE A 174 -5.82 -21.30 -3.91
C PHE A 174 -6.80 -22.30 -4.58
N VAL A 175 -7.61 -23.01 -3.81
CA VAL A 175 -8.62 -23.94 -4.32
C VAL A 175 -9.62 -23.23 -5.23
N LEU A 176 -10.14 -22.08 -4.80
CA LEU A 176 -11.06 -21.26 -5.61
C LEU A 176 -10.41 -20.77 -6.91
N ALA A 177 -9.15 -20.35 -6.87
CA ALA A 177 -8.42 -19.93 -8.06
C ALA A 177 -8.19 -21.10 -9.04
N VAL A 178 -7.84 -22.28 -8.54
CA VAL A 178 -7.68 -23.49 -9.38
C VAL A 178 -8.99 -23.85 -10.07
N LEU A 179 -10.12 -23.80 -9.36
CA LEU A 179 -11.43 -24.22 -9.88
C LEU A 179 -12.10 -23.16 -10.79
N PHE A 180 -11.96 -21.87 -10.44
CA PHE A 180 -12.81 -20.82 -11.04
C PHE A 180 -12.06 -19.72 -11.77
N LEU A 181 -10.70 -19.66 -11.70
CA LEU A 181 -9.94 -18.60 -12.39
C LEU A 181 -9.65 -19.05 -13.83
N PRO A 182 -10.28 -18.46 -14.87
CA PRO A 182 -9.91 -18.71 -16.25
C PRO A 182 -8.65 -17.96 -16.64
N GLU A 183 -7.99 -18.38 -17.73
CA GLU A 183 -6.88 -17.58 -18.29
C GLU A 183 -7.42 -16.30 -18.94
N SER A 184 -6.72 -15.18 -18.72
CA SER A 184 -7.09 -13.89 -19.31
C SER A 184 -6.31 -13.56 -20.57
N LEU A 185 -5.09 -14.07 -20.68
CA LEU A 185 -4.17 -13.73 -21.76
C LEU A 185 -4.40 -14.62 -22.99
N THR A 186 -4.88 -14.03 -24.09
CA THR A 186 -5.03 -14.74 -25.37
C THR A 186 -3.67 -14.97 -26.04
N ALA A 187 -3.59 -15.93 -26.95
CA ALA A 187 -2.35 -16.24 -27.68
C ALA A 187 -1.84 -15.02 -28.48
N ASP A 188 -2.75 -14.27 -29.09
CA ASP A 188 -2.41 -13.07 -29.88
C ASP A 188 -1.91 -11.91 -29.00
N ALA A 189 -2.52 -11.71 -27.83
CA ALA A 189 -2.08 -10.72 -26.87
C ALA A 189 -0.69 -11.04 -26.29
N ARG A 190 -0.36 -12.34 -26.16
CA ARG A 190 0.98 -12.82 -25.77
C ARG A 190 2.06 -12.41 -26.78
N ALA A 191 1.79 -12.55 -28.06
CA ALA A 191 2.71 -12.15 -29.14
C ALA A 191 2.89 -10.62 -29.18
N ALA A 192 1.82 -9.84 -28.98
CA ALA A 192 1.86 -8.39 -28.99
C ALA A 192 2.61 -7.77 -27.80
N SER A 193 2.53 -8.38 -26.61
CA SER A 193 3.21 -7.85 -25.40
C SER A 193 4.75 -7.95 -25.48
N ALA A 194 5.28 -8.87 -26.27
CA ALA A 194 6.72 -9.03 -26.49
C ALA A 194 7.36 -7.85 -27.24
N THR A 195 6.58 -7.04 -27.98
CA THR A 195 7.05 -5.95 -28.86
C THR A 195 6.74 -4.55 -28.32
N ALA A 196 6.09 -4.41 -27.16
CA ALA A 196 5.67 -3.12 -26.62
C ALA A 196 6.85 -2.22 -26.24
N LYS A 197 6.90 -0.99 -26.82
CA LYS A 197 7.91 0.03 -26.47
C LYS A 197 7.76 0.46 -25.01
N ARG A 198 8.84 0.37 -24.25
CA ARG A 198 8.90 0.87 -22.87
C ARG A 198 9.08 2.39 -22.87
N THR A 199 8.18 3.11 -22.20
CA THR A 199 8.36 4.54 -21.94
C THR A 199 9.61 4.78 -21.11
N ARG A 200 10.45 5.73 -21.49
CA ARG A 200 11.71 6.00 -20.81
C ARG A 200 11.44 6.71 -19.47
N PHE A 201 11.90 6.13 -18.37
CA PHE A 201 11.87 6.67 -17.02
C PHE A 201 12.32 8.16 -16.94
N TRP A 202 13.36 8.54 -17.69
CA TRP A 202 13.91 9.89 -17.70
C TRP A 202 12.97 10.95 -18.26
N GLU A 203 12.03 10.60 -19.11
CA GLU A 203 11.05 11.54 -19.67
C GLU A 203 10.00 11.94 -18.64
N ALA A 204 9.60 11.02 -17.74
CA ALA A 204 8.68 11.31 -16.65
C ALA A 204 9.28 12.29 -15.63
N ILE A 205 10.56 12.09 -15.26
CA ILE A 205 11.24 12.91 -14.22
C ILE A 205 11.56 14.34 -14.74
N ARG A 206 11.65 14.54 -16.03
CA ARG A 206 11.88 15.89 -16.60
C ARG A 206 10.73 16.86 -16.39
N ARG A 207 9.51 16.38 -16.15
CA ARG A 207 8.32 17.22 -15.88
C ARG A 207 8.30 17.63 -14.41
N PRO A 208 8.47 18.94 -14.05
CA PRO A 208 8.64 19.36 -12.67
C PRO A 208 7.51 18.94 -11.73
N SER A 209 6.25 19.10 -12.16
CA SER A 209 5.07 18.74 -11.36
C SER A 209 4.96 17.24 -11.14
N ILE A 210 5.26 16.40 -12.15
CA ILE A 210 5.25 14.93 -12.04
C ILE A 210 6.37 14.49 -11.10
N ARG A 211 7.57 15.06 -11.23
CA ARG A 211 8.70 14.82 -10.34
C ARG A 211 8.37 15.14 -8.89
N ALA A 212 7.77 16.32 -8.62
CA ALA A 212 7.37 16.71 -7.27
C ALA A 212 6.36 15.72 -6.66
N LEU A 213 5.36 15.28 -7.44
CA LEU A 213 4.38 14.28 -7.01
C LEU A 213 5.02 12.90 -6.79
N MET A 214 5.97 12.49 -7.63
CA MET A 214 6.70 11.22 -7.44
C MET A 214 7.55 11.25 -6.16
N ILE A 215 8.24 12.37 -5.87
CA ILE A 215 8.97 12.56 -4.61
C ILE A 215 8.00 12.53 -3.43
N THR A 216 6.86 13.23 -3.52
CA THR A 216 5.82 13.19 -2.48
C THR A 216 5.34 11.75 -2.24
N PHE A 217 5.08 10.98 -3.30
CA PHE A 217 4.64 9.58 -3.17
C PHE A 217 5.71 8.67 -2.56
N PHE A 218 6.98 8.89 -2.92
CA PHE A 218 8.11 8.21 -2.29
C PHE A 218 8.14 8.48 -0.78
N LEU A 219 8.07 9.75 -0.37
CA LEU A 219 8.14 10.14 1.04
C LEU A 219 6.92 9.68 1.84
N VAL A 220 5.71 9.76 1.26
CA VAL A 220 4.49 9.19 1.87
C VAL A 220 4.62 7.69 2.04
N SER A 221 5.14 6.98 1.03
CA SER A 221 5.33 5.51 1.09
C SER A 221 6.41 5.12 2.09
N PHE A 222 7.49 5.89 2.20
CA PHE A 222 8.53 5.73 3.21
C PHE A 222 7.92 5.88 4.61
N ALA A 223 7.26 7.00 4.88
CA ALA A 223 6.63 7.28 6.17
C ALA A 223 5.55 6.23 6.53
N PHE A 224 4.71 5.82 5.56
CA PHE A 224 3.77 4.73 5.76
C PHE A 224 4.45 3.43 6.21
N SER A 225 5.57 3.08 5.60
CA SER A 225 6.26 1.82 5.90
C SER A 225 7.03 1.84 7.24
N THR A 226 7.27 3.01 7.85
CA THR A 226 7.82 3.10 9.21
C THR A 226 6.77 2.76 10.28
N VAL A 227 5.48 2.97 9.99
CA VAL A 227 4.37 2.80 10.94
C VAL A 227 4.34 1.42 11.58
N PRO A 228 4.43 0.30 10.83
CA PRO A 228 4.39 -1.05 11.40
C PRO A 228 5.58 -1.41 12.30
N VAL A 229 6.64 -0.63 12.28
CA VAL A 229 7.81 -0.80 13.17
C VAL A 229 7.74 0.18 14.33
N ALA A 230 7.65 1.47 14.03
CA ALA A 230 7.84 2.52 15.02
C ALA A 230 6.70 2.58 16.06
N PHE A 231 5.43 2.58 15.61
CA PHE A 231 4.29 2.63 16.54
C PHE A 231 4.18 1.39 17.42
N PRO A 232 4.22 0.15 16.93
CA PRO A 232 4.22 -1.02 17.79
C PRO A 232 5.38 -1.02 18.81
N SER A 233 6.59 -0.71 18.35
CA SER A 233 7.77 -0.69 19.22
C SER A 233 7.61 0.33 20.34
N LEU A 234 7.09 1.53 20.05
CA LEU A 234 6.82 2.58 21.03
C LEU A 234 5.72 2.16 22.02
N GLY A 235 4.60 1.64 21.52
CA GLY A 235 3.47 1.19 22.33
C GLY A 235 3.86 0.10 23.30
N ILE A 236 4.67 -0.88 22.86
CA ILE A 236 5.17 -1.95 23.72
C ILE A 236 6.20 -1.42 24.72
N ALA A 237 7.07 -0.45 24.33
CA ALA A 237 8.11 0.08 25.20
C ALA A 237 7.57 1.01 26.29
N TYR A 238 6.59 1.86 25.97
CA TYR A 238 6.11 2.90 26.89
C TYR A 238 4.82 2.50 27.62
N PHE A 239 3.95 1.71 27.00
CA PHE A 239 2.64 1.38 27.54
C PHE A 239 2.43 -0.12 27.78
N ASN A 240 3.46 -0.92 27.53
CA ASN A 240 3.43 -2.38 27.69
C ASN A 240 2.22 -3.04 27.02
N ILE A 241 1.83 -2.52 25.82
CA ILE A 241 0.69 -3.05 25.06
C ILE A 241 1.00 -4.48 24.58
N GLY A 242 0.01 -5.35 24.75
CA GLY A 242 0.07 -6.74 24.32
C GLY A 242 -0.38 -6.95 22.87
N PRO A 243 -0.40 -8.22 22.41
CA PRO A 243 -0.81 -8.55 21.04
C PRO A 243 -2.25 -8.15 20.72
N THR A 244 -3.16 -8.26 21.69
CA THR A 244 -4.57 -7.91 21.54
C THR A 244 -4.76 -6.40 21.38
N GLU A 245 -4.13 -5.60 22.24
CA GLU A 245 -4.21 -4.13 22.18
C GLU A 245 -3.57 -3.62 20.89
N LEU A 246 -2.48 -4.26 20.45
CA LEU A 246 -1.85 -3.90 19.18
C LEU A 246 -2.75 -4.25 17.97
N ALA A 247 -3.44 -5.39 18.02
CA ALA A 247 -4.44 -5.73 17.01
C ALA A 247 -5.57 -4.69 16.97
N LEU A 248 -6.09 -4.23 18.13
CA LEU A 248 -7.09 -3.17 18.23
C LEU A 248 -6.58 -1.85 17.64
N LEU A 249 -5.31 -1.49 17.87
CA LEU A 249 -4.70 -0.31 17.25
C LEU A 249 -4.68 -0.40 15.72
N PHE A 250 -4.34 -1.56 15.16
CA PHE A 250 -4.36 -1.76 13.71
C PHE A 250 -5.78 -1.82 13.15
N ILE A 251 -6.77 -2.32 13.90
CA ILE A 251 -8.20 -2.21 13.55
C ILE A 251 -8.59 -0.73 13.45
N TYR A 252 -8.22 0.07 14.45
CA TYR A 252 -8.47 1.51 14.45
C TYR A 252 -7.84 2.20 13.23
N ILE A 253 -6.58 1.91 12.91
CA ILE A 253 -5.91 2.40 11.70
C ILE A 253 -6.67 1.95 10.44
N GLY A 254 -7.08 0.70 10.37
CA GLY A 254 -7.83 0.12 9.25
C GLY A 254 -9.18 0.82 9.04
N VAL A 255 -9.92 1.07 10.12
CA VAL A 255 -11.21 1.79 10.07
C VAL A 255 -11.00 3.22 9.57
N ILE A 256 -9.98 3.94 10.06
CA ILE A 256 -9.64 5.28 9.56
C ILE A 256 -9.33 5.22 8.07
N ASN A 257 -8.47 4.29 7.62
CA ASN A 257 -8.13 4.15 6.21
C ASN A 257 -9.36 3.87 5.34
N MET A 258 -10.28 3.04 5.80
CA MET A 258 -11.51 2.72 5.09
C MET A 258 -12.45 3.93 5.01
N VAL A 259 -12.72 4.59 6.14
CA VAL A 259 -13.67 5.73 6.21
C VAL A 259 -13.11 6.96 5.49
N VAL A 260 -11.89 7.35 5.83
CA VAL A 260 -11.24 8.54 5.25
C VAL A 260 -10.87 8.31 3.79
N GLY A 261 -10.35 7.13 3.43
CA GLY A 261 -10.00 6.77 2.06
C GLY A 261 -11.21 6.79 1.12
N THR A 262 -12.37 6.26 1.57
CA THR A 262 -13.62 6.33 0.78
C THR A 262 -14.19 7.75 0.70
N ALA A 263 -14.01 8.55 1.74
CA ALA A 263 -14.42 9.95 1.77
C ALA A 263 -13.48 10.85 0.94
N ALA A 264 -12.20 10.49 0.83
CA ALA A 264 -11.16 11.29 0.16
C ALA A 264 -11.56 11.68 -1.28
N GLY A 265 -12.15 10.76 -2.04
CA GLY A 265 -12.62 11.03 -3.40
C GLY A 265 -13.78 12.04 -3.46
N ARG A 266 -14.71 12.01 -2.49
CA ARG A 266 -15.79 13.01 -2.40
C ARG A 266 -15.25 14.37 -1.96
N LEU A 267 -14.36 14.38 -0.99
CA LEU A 267 -13.74 15.58 -0.47
C LEU A 267 -12.84 16.23 -1.52
N ALA A 268 -12.16 15.44 -2.33
CA ALA A 268 -11.32 15.89 -3.43
C ALA A 268 -12.13 16.65 -4.51
N ARG A 269 -13.36 16.23 -4.79
CA ARG A 269 -14.26 16.96 -5.70
C ARG A 269 -14.70 18.32 -5.18
N ARG A 270 -14.75 18.51 -3.86
CA ARG A 270 -15.16 19.77 -3.22
C ARG A 270 -14.00 20.72 -2.93
N ALA A 271 -12.90 20.19 -2.39
CA ALA A 271 -11.78 20.99 -1.89
C ALA A 271 -10.57 21.04 -2.85
N GLY A 272 -10.55 20.19 -3.90
CA GLY A 272 -9.40 19.99 -4.79
C GLY A 272 -8.42 18.94 -4.26
N GLU A 273 -7.89 18.11 -5.17
CA GLU A 273 -6.96 17.02 -4.79
C GLU A 273 -5.65 17.56 -4.25
N GLU A 274 -5.09 18.60 -4.86
CA GLU A 274 -3.81 19.19 -4.45
C GLU A 274 -3.85 19.72 -3.02
N ARG A 275 -4.97 20.38 -2.64
CA ARG A 275 -5.16 20.89 -1.29
C ARG A 275 -5.25 19.75 -0.28
N LEU A 276 -5.94 18.67 -0.63
CA LEU A 276 -6.05 17.50 0.24
C LEU A 276 -4.73 16.74 0.38
N VAL A 277 -3.94 16.62 -0.69
CA VAL A 277 -2.61 16.02 -0.60
C VAL A 277 -1.72 16.83 0.33
N ALA A 278 -1.76 18.17 0.23
CA ALA A 278 -1.03 19.03 1.17
C ALA A 278 -1.53 18.87 2.62
N ALA A 279 -2.84 18.78 2.85
CA ALA A 279 -3.40 18.56 4.18
C ALA A 279 -3.03 17.16 4.73
N GLY A 280 -3.08 16.11 3.91
CA GLY A 280 -2.71 14.75 4.30
C GLY A 280 -1.21 14.63 4.64
N THR A 281 -0.34 15.21 3.82
CA THR A 281 1.11 15.24 4.10
C THR A 281 1.45 16.08 5.33
N PHE A 282 0.74 17.18 5.57
CA PHE A 282 0.85 17.97 6.79
C PHE A 282 0.40 17.18 8.02
N ALA A 283 -0.72 16.46 7.96
CA ALA A 283 -1.20 15.62 9.06
C ALA A 283 -0.18 14.52 9.42
N MET A 284 0.43 13.87 8.42
CA MET A 284 1.51 12.91 8.65
C MET A 284 2.72 13.57 9.33
N MET A 285 3.17 14.70 8.82
CA MET A 285 4.28 15.45 9.37
C MET A 285 4.02 15.85 10.83
N ALA A 286 2.89 16.51 11.09
CA ALA A 286 2.53 17.02 12.41
C ALA A 286 2.31 15.87 13.41
N GLY A 287 1.60 14.81 12.99
CA GLY A 287 1.36 13.63 13.81
C GLY A 287 2.67 12.94 14.24
N MET A 288 3.61 12.78 13.30
CA MET A 288 4.92 12.18 13.61
C MET A 288 5.81 13.11 14.44
N ALA A 289 5.81 14.41 14.15
CA ALA A 289 6.58 15.41 14.93
C ALA A 289 6.10 15.53 16.37
N ALA A 290 4.83 15.27 16.65
CA ALA A 290 4.26 15.34 17.99
C ALA A 290 4.50 14.08 18.85
N VAL A 291 5.05 13.00 18.28
CA VAL A 291 5.31 11.74 19.04
C VAL A 291 6.16 11.97 20.30
N PRO A 292 7.21 12.82 20.33
CA PRO A 292 7.96 13.07 21.56
C PRO A 292 7.12 13.67 22.70
N LEU A 293 5.92 14.21 22.40
CA LEU A 293 5.00 14.81 23.37
C LEU A 293 3.99 13.81 23.94
N ILE A 294 4.10 12.52 23.60
CA ILE A 294 3.20 11.47 24.09
C ILE A 294 3.42 11.29 25.59
N ALA A 295 2.43 11.70 26.39
CA ALA A 295 2.43 11.53 27.83
C ALA A 295 1.58 10.33 28.31
N ASN A 296 0.66 9.84 27.49
CA ASN A 296 -0.29 8.79 27.84
C ASN A 296 -0.80 8.02 26.61
N ILE A 297 -1.48 6.92 26.86
CA ILE A 297 -2.01 6.03 25.81
C ILE A 297 -3.04 6.72 24.92
N SER A 298 -3.82 7.66 25.44
CA SER A 298 -4.81 8.41 24.63
C SER A 298 -4.13 9.29 23.61
N ALA A 299 -3.04 9.97 23.97
CA ALA A 299 -2.23 10.77 23.05
C ALA A 299 -1.58 9.86 21.98
N TYR A 300 -1.09 8.69 22.39
CA TYR A 300 -0.53 7.70 21.48
C TYR A 300 -1.55 7.25 20.41
N VAL A 301 -2.76 6.87 20.83
CA VAL A 301 -3.84 6.46 19.92
C VAL A 301 -4.26 7.62 19.01
N LEU A 302 -4.41 8.83 19.57
CA LEU A 302 -4.78 10.02 18.80
C LEU A 302 -3.76 10.33 17.70
N LEU A 303 -2.47 10.39 18.04
CA LEU A 303 -1.40 10.69 17.07
C LEU A 303 -1.28 9.60 16.00
N THR A 304 -1.44 8.33 16.38
CA THR A 304 -1.53 7.23 15.40
C THR A 304 -2.69 7.46 14.42
N GLY A 305 -3.85 7.90 14.91
CA GLY A 305 -5.02 8.24 14.08
C GLY A 305 -4.79 9.43 13.16
N VAL A 306 -4.08 10.46 13.62
CA VAL A 306 -3.69 11.62 12.79
C VAL A 306 -2.79 11.18 11.64
N VAL A 307 -1.77 10.37 11.91
CA VAL A 307 -0.87 9.82 10.89
C VAL A 307 -1.65 8.93 9.90
N ALA A 308 -2.51 8.03 10.41
CA ALA A 308 -3.34 7.16 9.57
C ALA A 308 -4.28 7.97 8.65
N THR A 309 -4.88 9.05 9.17
CA THR A 309 -5.71 9.97 8.37
C THR A 309 -4.91 10.62 7.24
N GLY A 310 -3.70 11.09 7.53
CA GLY A 310 -2.80 11.65 6.52
C GLY A 310 -2.46 10.64 5.41
N VAL A 311 -2.14 9.40 5.79
CA VAL A 311 -1.88 8.30 4.85
C VAL A 311 -3.12 8.01 3.99
N ALA A 312 -4.30 7.87 4.62
CA ALA A 312 -5.55 7.54 3.93
C ALA A 312 -5.93 8.59 2.86
N ILE A 313 -5.53 9.84 3.05
CA ILE A 313 -5.73 10.94 2.10
C ILE A 313 -4.63 10.94 1.02
N ALA A 314 -3.36 10.97 1.43
CA ALA A 314 -2.24 11.21 0.52
C ALA A 314 -1.97 10.01 -0.40
N PHE A 315 -2.05 8.78 0.14
CA PHE A 315 -1.66 7.57 -0.59
C PHE A 315 -2.47 7.33 -1.88
N PRO A 316 -3.81 7.48 -1.92
CA PRO A 316 -4.58 7.34 -3.16
C PRO A 316 -4.58 8.61 -4.03
N LEU A 317 -4.50 9.81 -3.44
CA LEU A 317 -4.65 11.05 -4.20
C LEU A 317 -3.38 11.46 -4.96
N VAL A 318 -2.18 11.11 -4.47
CA VAL A 318 -0.94 11.43 -5.18
C VAL A 318 -0.86 10.71 -6.54
N PRO A 319 -1.08 9.39 -6.67
CA PRO A 319 -1.18 8.73 -7.97
C PRO A 319 -2.32 9.26 -8.85
N SER A 320 -3.45 9.68 -8.26
CA SER A 320 -4.54 10.32 -8.99
C SER A 320 -4.08 11.62 -9.65
N LEU A 321 -3.38 12.49 -8.92
CA LEU A 321 -2.81 13.72 -9.46
C LEU A 321 -1.77 13.46 -10.54
N VAL A 322 -0.91 12.45 -10.37
CA VAL A 322 0.06 12.03 -11.40
C VAL A 322 -0.69 11.64 -12.69
N SER A 323 -1.74 10.82 -12.57
CA SER A 323 -2.56 10.40 -13.71
C SER A 323 -3.18 11.60 -14.45
N LYS A 324 -3.79 12.54 -13.72
CA LYS A 324 -4.44 13.72 -14.31
C LYS A 324 -3.48 14.67 -15.03
N ARG A 325 -2.21 14.68 -14.64
CA ARG A 325 -1.16 15.52 -15.24
C ARG A 325 -0.36 14.82 -16.33
N THR A 326 -0.73 13.58 -16.62
CA THR A 326 -0.07 12.73 -17.63
C THR A 326 -0.99 12.56 -18.85
N PRO A 327 -0.48 12.72 -20.08
CA PRO A 327 -1.23 12.42 -21.30
C PRO A 327 -1.76 10.97 -21.27
N PRO A 328 -2.98 10.71 -21.82
CA PRO A 328 -3.61 9.38 -21.76
C PRO A 328 -2.72 8.24 -22.27
N GLN A 329 -1.89 8.51 -23.29
CA GLN A 329 -1.00 7.52 -23.91
C GLN A 329 0.17 7.08 -22.99
N GLU A 330 0.56 7.94 -22.04
CA GLU A 330 1.69 7.71 -21.15
C GLU A 330 1.26 7.33 -19.71
N GLN A 331 -0.04 7.43 -19.37
CA GLN A 331 -0.54 7.24 -18.00
C GLN A 331 -0.12 5.93 -17.39
N GLY A 332 -0.26 4.82 -18.14
CA GLY A 332 0.10 3.50 -17.61
C GLY A 332 1.59 3.39 -17.23
N ALA A 333 2.46 3.93 -18.08
CA ALA A 333 3.90 3.88 -17.84
C ALA A 333 4.32 4.79 -16.66
N ILE A 334 3.81 6.03 -16.60
CA ILE A 334 4.17 6.98 -15.55
C ILE A 334 3.59 6.56 -14.19
N LEU A 335 2.37 6.01 -14.15
CA LEU A 335 1.81 5.42 -12.94
C LEU A 335 2.60 4.19 -12.50
N GLY A 336 3.04 3.33 -13.42
CA GLY A 336 3.91 2.19 -13.12
C GLY A 336 5.23 2.63 -12.49
N ILE A 337 5.87 3.67 -13.04
CA ILE A 337 7.09 4.27 -12.48
C ILE A 337 6.81 4.83 -11.07
N THR A 338 5.71 5.56 -10.89
CA THR A 338 5.31 6.12 -9.58
C THR A 338 5.12 5.02 -8.54
N GLN A 339 4.44 3.92 -8.90
CA GLN A 339 4.26 2.77 -8.00
C GLN A 339 5.58 2.07 -7.67
N SER A 340 6.51 1.98 -8.64
CA SER A 340 7.85 1.44 -8.39
C SER A 340 8.63 2.30 -7.39
N PHE A 341 8.51 3.62 -7.47
CA PHE A 341 9.09 4.56 -6.50
C PHE A 341 8.51 4.35 -5.10
N GLY A 342 7.18 4.24 -4.99
CA GLY A 342 6.52 3.95 -3.72
C GLY A 342 6.93 2.59 -3.15
N SER A 343 7.10 1.57 -4.00
CA SER A 343 7.55 0.24 -3.58
C SER A 343 9.01 0.27 -3.09
N LEU A 344 9.87 0.99 -3.79
CA LEU A 344 11.28 1.17 -3.39
C LEU A 344 11.39 1.89 -2.04
N ALA A 345 10.55 2.90 -1.80
CA ALA A 345 10.52 3.66 -0.55
C ALA A 345 10.16 2.80 0.68
N ARG A 346 9.36 1.76 0.47
CA ARG A 346 8.92 0.87 1.55
C ARG A 346 9.99 -0.09 2.05
N ILE A 347 11.13 -0.20 1.38
CA ILE A 347 12.26 -1.02 1.84
C ILE A 347 13.06 -0.30 2.93
N PRO A 348 13.59 0.92 2.71
CA PRO A 348 14.41 1.61 3.73
C PRO A 348 13.60 2.12 4.93
N GLY A 349 12.29 2.39 4.78
CA GLY A 349 11.47 2.91 5.88
C GLY A 349 11.52 2.06 7.16
N PRO A 350 11.17 0.77 7.11
CA PRO A 350 11.24 -0.12 8.27
C PRO A 350 12.66 -0.30 8.82
N LEU A 351 13.69 -0.35 7.94
CA LEU A 351 15.09 -0.46 8.36
C LEU A 351 15.52 0.75 9.18
N VAL A 352 15.26 1.94 8.65
CA VAL A 352 15.58 3.20 9.32
C VAL A 352 14.79 3.31 10.62
N ALA A 353 13.49 2.95 10.62
CA ALA A 353 12.67 3.01 11.82
C ALA A 353 13.19 2.09 12.92
N GLY A 354 13.49 0.83 12.60
CA GLY A 354 13.99 -0.14 13.58
C GLY A 354 15.37 0.24 14.11
N PHE A 355 16.28 0.65 13.23
CA PHE A 355 17.63 1.06 13.59
C PHE A 355 17.62 2.30 14.50
N LEU A 356 16.90 3.35 14.12
CA LEU A 356 16.83 4.59 14.91
C LEU A 356 16.17 4.37 16.28
N PHE A 357 15.15 3.53 16.33
CA PHE A 357 14.47 3.20 17.57
C PHE A 357 15.40 2.53 18.57
N GLU A 358 16.25 1.62 18.10
CA GLU A 358 17.10 0.78 18.96
C GLU A 358 18.42 1.47 19.31
N GLN A 359 19.03 2.21 18.35
CA GLN A 359 20.38 2.80 18.53
C GLN A 359 20.36 4.22 19.10
N PHE A 360 19.25 4.95 18.97
CA PHE A 360 19.17 6.34 19.44
C PHE A 360 18.13 6.48 20.54
N ASN A 361 16.86 6.59 20.19
CA ASN A 361 15.76 6.67 21.13
C ASN A 361 14.43 6.35 20.45
N PRO A 362 13.37 6.02 21.22
CA PRO A 362 12.05 5.68 20.66
C PRO A 362 11.37 6.78 19.81
N ALA A 363 11.73 8.05 19.97
CA ALA A 363 11.19 9.16 19.19
C ALA A 363 11.93 9.40 17.88
N ALA A 364 13.19 8.96 17.76
CA ALA A 364 14.06 9.26 16.61
C ALA A 364 13.45 8.84 15.25
N PRO A 365 12.86 7.64 15.08
CA PRO A 365 12.27 7.25 13.80
C PRO A 365 11.12 8.17 13.37
N PHE A 366 10.34 8.67 14.33
CA PHE A 366 9.22 9.58 14.05
C PHE A 366 9.70 10.97 13.64
N LEU A 367 10.74 11.48 14.31
CA LEU A 367 11.33 12.79 13.97
C LEU A 367 11.97 12.79 12.59
N VAL A 368 12.68 11.70 12.22
CA VAL A 368 13.23 11.55 10.87
C VAL A 368 12.11 11.44 9.83
N ALA A 369 11.07 10.66 10.10
CA ALA A 369 9.92 10.55 9.21
C ALA A 369 9.18 11.90 9.10
N ALA A 370 9.03 12.67 10.19
CA ALA A 370 8.45 14.00 10.17
C ALA A 370 9.27 15.00 9.33
N ALA A 371 10.60 14.98 9.45
CA ALA A 371 11.50 15.82 8.66
C ALA A 371 11.40 15.49 7.16
N LEU A 372 11.35 14.22 6.81
CA LEU A 372 11.12 13.78 5.43
C LEU A 372 9.73 14.18 4.93
N MET A 373 8.69 14.06 5.78
CA MET A 373 7.34 14.49 5.43
C MET A 373 7.21 16.01 5.31
N ALA A 374 8.06 16.82 5.98
CA ALA A 374 8.13 18.26 5.75
C ALA A 374 8.55 18.58 4.31
N VAL A 375 9.50 17.82 3.76
CA VAL A 375 9.85 17.93 2.33
C VAL A 375 8.67 17.49 1.45
N GLY A 376 7.99 16.39 1.78
CA GLY A 376 6.79 15.93 1.06
C GLY A 376 5.66 16.96 1.08
N PHE A 377 5.43 17.60 2.21
CA PHE A 377 4.47 18.69 2.35
C PHE A 377 4.86 19.91 1.52
N ALA A 378 6.13 20.32 1.56
CA ALA A 378 6.63 21.44 0.75
C ALA A 378 6.42 21.17 -0.76
N MET A 379 6.72 19.94 -1.23
CA MET A 379 6.47 19.54 -2.62
C MET A 379 4.96 19.58 -2.96
N ALA A 380 4.10 19.09 -2.08
CA ALA A 380 2.64 19.15 -2.27
C ALA A 380 2.12 20.59 -2.33
N VAL A 381 2.65 21.50 -1.49
CA VAL A 381 2.30 22.93 -1.53
C VAL A 381 2.80 23.59 -2.82
N LEU A 382 3.97 23.26 -3.31
CA LEU A 382 4.47 23.76 -4.61
C LEU A 382 3.53 23.35 -5.75
N VAL A 383 3.13 22.08 -5.80
CA VAL A 383 2.16 21.57 -6.79
C VAL A 383 0.81 22.30 -6.70
N TYR A 384 0.33 22.54 -5.48
CA TYR A 384 -0.91 23.30 -5.25
C TYR A 384 -0.81 24.75 -5.74
N ARG A 385 0.29 25.44 -5.41
CA ARG A 385 0.52 26.83 -5.85
C ARG A 385 0.63 26.93 -7.37
N GLU A 386 1.30 26.00 -8.04
CA GLU A 386 1.40 25.93 -9.49
C GLU A 386 0.01 25.79 -10.14
N SER A 387 -0.83 24.85 -9.63
CA SER A 387 -2.20 24.68 -10.14
C SER A 387 -3.02 25.96 -10.02
N ARG A 388 -2.89 26.69 -8.90
CA ARG A 388 -3.60 27.96 -8.71
C ARG A 388 -3.13 29.08 -9.64
N ARG A 389 -1.83 29.15 -9.91
CA ARG A 389 -1.29 30.12 -10.88
C ARG A 389 -1.83 29.86 -12.28
N VAL A 390 -1.76 28.62 -12.75
CA VAL A 390 -2.29 28.23 -14.05
C VAL A 390 -3.80 28.52 -14.18
N ALA A 391 -4.57 28.29 -13.10
CA ALA A 391 -6.00 28.59 -13.09
C ALA A 391 -6.27 30.10 -13.14
N ALA A 392 -5.48 30.92 -12.45
CA ALA A 392 -5.58 32.39 -12.46
C ALA A 392 -5.24 32.97 -13.85
N ASP A 393 -4.15 32.48 -14.46
CA ASP A 393 -3.72 32.92 -15.80
C ASP A 393 -4.77 32.58 -16.88
N ARG A 394 -5.42 31.43 -16.79
CA ARG A 394 -6.53 31.06 -17.68
C ARG A 394 -7.75 31.96 -17.47
N ALA A 395 -8.09 32.32 -16.25
CA ALA A 395 -9.23 33.22 -15.98
C ALA A 395 -8.99 34.65 -16.53
N ILE A 396 -7.73 35.08 -16.58
CA ILE A 396 -7.35 36.40 -17.15
C ILE A 396 -7.35 36.33 -18.68
N SER A 397 -6.94 35.20 -19.27
CA SER A 397 -6.80 35.04 -20.73
C SER A 397 -8.10 34.71 -21.45
N THR A 398 -9.21 34.41 -20.74
CA THR A 398 -10.54 34.21 -21.35
C THR A 398 -11.26 35.56 -21.35
N PRO A 399 -11.34 36.32 -22.46
CA PRO A 399 -12.12 37.57 -22.52
C PRO A 399 -13.58 37.20 -22.23
N ALA A 400 -14.21 37.99 -21.34
CA ALA A 400 -15.66 37.95 -21.19
C ALA A 400 -16.28 38.12 -22.58
N THR A 401 -17.03 37.10 -23.01
CA THR A 401 -17.81 37.19 -24.25
C THR A 401 -18.77 38.37 -24.07
N PRO A 402 -18.67 39.46 -24.90
CA PRO A 402 -19.64 40.54 -24.81
C PRO A 402 -20.94 40.06 -25.45
N GLY A 403 -21.94 39.69 -24.63
CA GLY A 403 -23.21 39.30 -25.23
C GLY A 403 -24.23 38.60 -24.35
N ASP A 404 -24.34 38.96 -23.04
CA ASP A 404 -25.47 38.43 -22.22
C ASP A 404 -26.22 39.52 -21.43
N HIS A 405 -26.23 40.74 -21.99
CA HIS A 405 -27.07 41.83 -21.44
C HIS A 405 -28.19 42.23 -22.38
N LEU A 406 -28.70 41.33 -23.25
CA LEU A 406 -29.91 41.58 -24.02
C LEU A 406 -30.66 40.25 -24.26
N ARG A 407 -31.40 39.79 -23.24
CA ARG A 407 -32.73 39.19 -23.40
C ARG A 407 -33.44 39.13 -22.07
#